data_2916542f6b3059c35c28bc0a0fbaa950
#
_entry.id   2916542f6b3059c35c28bc0a0fbaa950
#
_cell.length_a   1.000
_cell.length_b   1.000
_cell.length_c   1.000
_cell.angle_alpha   90.00
_cell.angle_beta   90.00
_cell.angle_gamma   90.00
#
_symmetry.space_group_name_H-M   'P 1'
#
loop_
_entity.id
_entity.type
_entity.pdbx_description
1 polymer ?
#
loop_
_entity_poly.entity_id
_entity_poly.type
_entity_poly.pdbx_seq_one_letter_code
_entity_poly.pdbx_strand_id
1 'polypeptide(L)'
;MDVVFKALADPTRRILLDELFQEDGQSLSALGQRLPMTRFGVMKHLRVLEEANLVATKRRGREKLHFLNPVPIRLVHDRWVSKYAEPWVATLSALKRRLEETMEKVFEIYIKTTPERLWEAITDPEMRAKYSFGVETRSDWTPGSSYKASAPGAGIDIAEGENLEVDPPRRLVQSFNALWSDDVKAEGTSRVTWEIEPVGDDSCRLTVVHDQLRPGANAEIYGGWPMILSGLKTLLETGGTLTTPGSLLYSQAPAA
;
A
#
# COMPACT_ATOMS: atom_id res chain seq x y z
N MET A 1 23.72 7.18 -34.32
CA MET A 1 22.41 6.81 -33.73
C MET A 1 21.28 6.81 -34.75
N ASP A 2 21.22 7.77 -35.65
CA ASP A 2 20.15 7.89 -36.67
C ASP A 2 19.98 6.61 -37.52
N VAL A 3 21.09 5.90 -37.80
CA VAL A 3 21.09 4.64 -38.53
C VAL A 3 20.35 3.55 -37.76
N VAL A 4 20.51 3.51 -36.43
CA VAL A 4 19.83 2.56 -35.54
C VAL A 4 18.31 2.82 -35.54
N PHE A 5 17.90 4.09 -35.36
CA PHE A 5 16.47 4.44 -35.42
C PHE A 5 15.84 4.12 -36.77
N LYS A 6 16.54 4.44 -37.89
CA LYS A 6 16.12 4.06 -39.23
C LYS A 6 15.96 2.54 -39.37
N ALA A 7 16.92 1.79 -38.85
CA ALA A 7 16.85 0.32 -38.90
C ALA A 7 15.68 -0.22 -38.08
N LEU A 8 15.40 0.32 -36.90
CA LEU A 8 14.30 -0.10 -36.03
C LEU A 8 12.91 0.39 -36.48
N ALA A 9 12.81 1.38 -37.38
CA ALA A 9 11.53 1.93 -37.83
C ALA A 9 10.67 0.94 -38.61
N ASP A 10 11.26 -0.08 -39.25
CA ASP A 10 10.57 -1.07 -40.06
C ASP A 10 10.11 -2.27 -39.24
N PRO A 11 8.82 -2.67 -39.29
CA PRO A 11 8.30 -3.77 -38.48
C PRO A 11 8.97 -5.13 -38.80
N THR A 12 9.27 -5.38 -40.08
CA THR A 12 9.90 -6.64 -40.51
C THR A 12 11.32 -6.78 -39.93
N ARG A 13 12.05 -5.67 -39.85
CA ARG A 13 13.39 -5.69 -39.25
C ARG A 13 13.34 -5.94 -37.75
N ARG A 14 12.32 -5.44 -37.06
CA ARG A 14 12.10 -5.78 -35.62
C ARG A 14 11.81 -7.27 -35.43
N ILE A 15 10.94 -7.85 -36.28
CA ILE A 15 10.66 -9.29 -36.26
C ILE A 15 11.95 -10.10 -36.47
N LEU A 16 12.81 -9.69 -37.40
CA LEU A 16 14.10 -10.39 -37.63
C LEU A 16 15.03 -10.30 -36.40
N LEU A 17 15.03 -9.19 -35.69
CA LEU A 17 15.80 -9.06 -34.43
C LEU A 17 15.20 -9.94 -33.32
N ASP A 18 13.86 -10.04 -33.25
CA ASP A 18 13.16 -10.90 -32.29
C ASP A 18 13.45 -12.39 -32.57
N GLU A 19 13.47 -12.80 -33.83
CA GLU A 19 13.88 -14.17 -34.22
C GLU A 19 15.32 -14.49 -33.85
N LEU A 20 16.25 -13.54 -34.03
CA LEU A 20 17.63 -13.69 -33.62
C LEU A 20 17.80 -13.64 -32.11
N PHE A 21 16.93 -12.95 -31.38
CA PHE A 21 16.92 -12.98 -29.93
C PHE A 21 16.49 -14.32 -29.35
N GLN A 22 15.52 -14.99 -30.00
CA GLN A 22 15.06 -16.32 -29.60
C GLN A 22 16.09 -17.40 -29.93
N GLU A 23 16.73 -17.32 -31.11
CA GLU A 23 17.74 -18.26 -31.55
C GLU A 23 18.82 -17.53 -32.34
N ASP A 24 19.99 -17.42 -31.76
CA ASP A 24 21.13 -16.72 -32.35
C ASP A 24 21.89 -17.61 -33.36
N GLY A 25 22.61 -17.00 -34.28
CA GLY A 25 23.44 -17.76 -35.23
C GLY A 25 22.65 -18.41 -36.39
N GLN A 26 21.54 -17.80 -36.82
CA GLN A 26 20.73 -18.32 -37.91
C GLN A 26 21.26 -17.96 -39.28
N SER A 27 21.08 -18.88 -40.23
CA SER A 27 21.39 -18.63 -41.65
C SER A 27 20.25 -17.85 -42.34
N LEU A 28 20.56 -17.19 -43.48
CA LEU A 28 19.54 -16.53 -44.32
C LEU A 28 18.40 -17.49 -44.70
N SER A 29 18.69 -18.76 -44.91
CA SER A 29 17.67 -19.75 -45.26
C SER A 29 16.75 -20.08 -44.09
N ALA A 30 17.28 -20.18 -42.88
CA ALA A 30 16.48 -20.43 -41.67
C ALA A 30 15.55 -19.25 -41.37
N LEU A 31 16.08 -18.03 -41.38
CA LEU A 31 15.29 -16.82 -41.19
C LEU A 31 14.20 -16.65 -42.26
N GLY A 32 14.51 -16.99 -43.52
CA GLY A 32 13.54 -16.93 -44.64
C GLY A 32 12.38 -17.90 -44.54
N GLN A 33 12.53 -19.00 -43.80
CA GLN A 33 11.45 -19.97 -43.58
C GLN A 33 10.44 -19.52 -42.55
N ARG A 34 10.87 -18.63 -41.64
CA ARG A 34 10.02 -18.14 -40.54
C ARG A 34 9.22 -16.86 -40.88
N LEU A 35 9.55 -16.24 -42.01
CA LEU A 35 8.94 -14.97 -42.42
C LEU A 35 8.15 -15.11 -43.73
N PRO A 36 6.97 -14.51 -43.87
CA PRO A 36 6.15 -14.55 -45.08
C PRO A 36 6.72 -13.61 -46.17
N MET A 37 7.99 -13.82 -46.55
CA MET A 37 8.67 -13.00 -47.56
C MET A 37 9.73 -13.78 -48.33
N THR A 38 10.13 -13.21 -49.49
CA THR A 38 11.15 -13.82 -50.32
C THR A 38 12.52 -13.78 -49.68
N ARG A 39 13.39 -14.77 -49.96
CA ARG A 39 14.78 -14.77 -49.50
C ARG A 39 15.53 -13.48 -49.83
N PHE A 40 15.23 -12.83 -50.96
CA PHE A 40 15.82 -11.57 -51.36
C PHE A 40 15.34 -10.42 -50.45
N GLY A 41 14.06 -10.44 -50.06
CA GLY A 41 13.50 -9.50 -49.10
C GLY A 41 14.20 -9.55 -47.73
N VAL A 42 14.33 -10.80 -47.20
CA VAL A 42 15.05 -11.04 -45.91
C VAL A 42 16.50 -10.54 -46.00
N MET A 43 17.18 -10.84 -47.09
CA MET A 43 18.58 -10.38 -47.30
C MET A 43 18.70 -8.85 -47.28
N LYS A 44 17.74 -8.12 -47.90
CA LYS A 44 17.72 -6.66 -47.92
C LYS A 44 17.54 -6.07 -46.51
N HIS A 45 16.62 -6.65 -45.74
CA HIS A 45 16.41 -6.21 -44.34
C HIS A 45 17.60 -6.51 -43.43
N LEU A 46 18.21 -7.71 -43.55
CA LEU A 46 19.42 -8.06 -42.81
C LEU A 46 20.58 -7.13 -43.14
N ARG A 47 20.76 -6.74 -44.39
CA ARG A 47 21.79 -5.79 -44.78
C ARG A 47 21.65 -4.42 -44.05
N VAL A 48 20.44 -3.90 -43.95
CA VAL A 48 20.17 -2.65 -43.19
C VAL A 48 20.47 -2.82 -41.70
N LEU A 49 20.16 -3.98 -41.11
CA LEU A 49 20.49 -4.30 -39.72
C LEU A 49 22.00 -4.45 -39.49
N GLU A 50 22.72 -5.06 -40.46
CA GLU A 50 24.20 -5.15 -40.43
C GLU A 50 24.84 -3.76 -40.53
N GLU A 51 24.36 -2.90 -41.45
CA GLU A 51 24.84 -1.50 -41.61
C GLU A 51 24.59 -0.65 -40.33
N ALA A 52 23.53 -0.95 -39.60
CA ALA A 52 23.21 -0.35 -38.33
C ALA A 52 23.96 -0.99 -37.12
N ASN A 53 24.77 -2.00 -37.38
CA ASN A 53 25.48 -2.81 -36.39
C ASN A 53 24.55 -3.49 -35.34
N LEU A 54 23.29 -3.71 -35.73
CA LEU A 54 22.29 -4.44 -34.94
C LEU A 54 22.39 -5.96 -35.14
N VAL A 55 23.02 -6.39 -36.23
CA VAL A 55 23.30 -7.78 -36.55
C VAL A 55 24.79 -7.91 -36.87
N ALA A 56 25.45 -8.80 -36.15
CA ALA A 56 26.79 -9.26 -36.46
C ALA A 56 26.75 -10.53 -37.31
N THR A 57 27.78 -10.78 -38.13
CA THR A 57 27.80 -11.97 -38.96
C THR A 57 29.09 -12.77 -38.82
N LYS A 58 28.98 -14.11 -38.91
CA LYS A 58 30.12 -15.00 -38.86
C LYS A 58 29.97 -16.07 -39.97
N ARG A 59 31.05 -16.40 -40.69
CA ARG A 59 31.02 -17.49 -41.66
C ARG A 59 31.32 -18.83 -40.99
N ARG A 60 30.51 -19.83 -41.29
CA ARG A 60 30.73 -21.24 -40.94
C ARG A 60 30.65 -22.07 -42.21
N GLY A 61 31.82 -22.43 -42.75
CA GLY A 61 31.91 -23.08 -44.03
C GLY A 61 31.33 -22.19 -45.16
N ARG A 62 30.33 -22.69 -45.87
CA ARG A 62 29.64 -21.96 -46.98
C ARG A 62 28.51 -21.07 -46.50
N GLU A 63 28.15 -21.16 -45.24
CA GLU A 63 27.03 -20.40 -44.67
C GLU A 63 27.50 -19.12 -43.98
N LYS A 64 26.70 -18.05 -44.11
CA LYS A 64 26.79 -16.81 -43.37
C LYS A 64 25.73 -16.85 -42.26
N LEU A 65 26.16 -16.88 -41.02
CA LEU A 65 25.30 -16.89 -39.85
C LEU A 65 25.15 -15.46 -39.31
N HIS A 66 23.93 -15.12 -38.83
CA HIS A 66 23.58 -13.82 -38.31
C HIS A 66 23.33 -13.91 -36.80
N PHE A 67 23.88 -12.96 -36.04
CA PHE A 67 23.82 -12.89 -34.59
C PHE A 67 23.26 -11.54 -34.18
N LEU A 68 22.40 -11.50 -33.18
CA LEU A 68 21.92 -10.26 -32.59
C LEU A 68 23.07 -9.50 -31.90
N ASN A 69 23.22 -8.23 -32.20
CA ASN A 69 24.07 -7.33 -31.45
C ASN A 69 23.21 -6.32 -30.67
N PRO A 70 23.00 -6.50 -29.36
CA PRO A 70 22.16 -5.63 -28.55
C PRO A 70 22.82 -4.29 -28.17
N VAL A 71 24.13 -4.15 -28.39
CA VAL A 71 24.90 -2.97 -27.93
C VAL A 71 24.32 -1.65 -28.47
N PRO A 72 23.97 -1.49 -29.77
CA PRO A 72 23.42 -0.22 -30.24
C PRO A 72 22.07 0.12 -29.61
N ILE A 73 21.24 -0.88 -29.31
CA ILE A 73 19.95 -0.70 -28.60
C ILE A 73 20.20 -0.25 -27.17
N ARG A 74 21.19 -0.86 -26.50
CA ARG A 74 21.57 -0.46 -25.15
C ARG A 74 22.06 0.98 -25.08
N LEU A 75 22.87 1.40 -26.04
CA LEU A 75 23.35 2.79 -26.14
C LEU A 75 22.21 3.79 -26.38
N VAL A 76 21.16 3.42 -27.14
CA VAL A 76 19.94 4.23 -27.28
C VAL A 76 19.21 4.31 -25.96
N HIS A 77 19.03 3.17 -25.27
CA HIS A 77 18.40 3.13 -23.95
C HIS A 77 19.13 4.05 -22.97
N ASP A 78 20.46 3.89 -22.82
CA ASP A 78 21.24 4.62 -21.83
C ASP A 78 21.26 6.13 -22.10
N ARG A 79 21.18 6.53 -23.38
CA ARG A 79 21.18 7.95 -23.75
C ARG A 79 19.81 8.63 -23.64
N TRP A 80 18.73 7.91 -23.92
CA TRP A 80 17.41 8.51 -24.09
C TRP A 80 16.41 8.00 -23.07
N VAL A 81 16.29 6.66 -22.90
CA VAL A 81 15.26 6.07 -22.05
C VAL A 81 15.58 6.28 -20.59
N SER A 82 16.80 5.99 -20.15
CA SER A 82 17.21 6.18 -18.75
C SER A 82 17.07 7.65 -18.33
N LYS A 83 17.53 8.59 -19.18
CA LYS A 83 17.44 10.02 -18.90
C LYS A 83 16.00 10.52 -18.66
N TYR A 84 15.02 9.97 -19.36
CA TYR A 84 13.62 10.37 -19.21
C TYR A 84 12.86 9.50 -18.21
N ALA A 85 13.30 8.27 -17.97
CA ALA A 85 12.65 7.34 -17.03
C ALA A 85 13.12 7.53 -15.56
N GLU A 86 14.37 7.94 -15.33
CA GLU A 86 14.91 8.11 -13.97
C GLU A 86 14.06 9.01 -13.05
N PRO A 87 13.55 10.18 -13.45
CA PRO A 87 12.70 11.00 -12.61
C PRO A 87 11.40 10.28 -12.22
N TRP A 88 10.82 9.51 -13.15
CA TRP A 88 9.60 8.73 -12.90
C TRP A 88 9.84 7.52 -12.03
N VAL A 89 10.96 6.82 -12.25
CA VAL A 89 11.38 5.67 -11.39
C VAL A 89 11.66 6.15 -9.98
N ALA A 90 12.33 7.29 -9.81
CA ALA A 90 12.56 7.88 -8.50
C ALA A 90 11.25 8.27 -7.80
N THR A 91 10.31 8.89 -8.53
CA THR A 91 8.99 9.26 -8.00
C THR A 91 8.16 8.03 -7.64
N LEU A 92 8.12 7.02 -8.52
CA LEU A 92 7.41 5.75 -8.26
C LEU A 92 8.04 4.97 -7.12
N SER A 93 9.36 4.95 -7.01
CA SER A 93 10.07 4.30 -5.91
C SER A 93 9.83 5.03 -4.57
N ALA A 94 9.78 6.38 -4.60
CA ALA A 94 9.43 7.16 -3.43
C ALA A 94 7.95 6.96 -3.03
N LEU A 95 7.04 6.90 -3.99
CA LEU A 95 5.62 6.59 -3.76
C LEU A 95 5.45 5.16 -3.22
N LYS A 96 6.10 4.17 -3.83
CA LYS A 96 6.09 2.78 -3.37
C LYS A 96 6.62 2.68 -1.94
N ARG A 97 7.76 3.32 -1.63
CA ARG A 97 8.32 3.38 -0.29
C ARG A 97 7.34 3.99 0.71
N ARG A 98 6.70 5.13 0.37
CA ARG A 98 5.68 5.76 1.23
C ARG A 98 4.46 4.87 1.46
N LEU A 99 4.05 4.08 0.46
CA LEU A 99 2.96 3.11 0.57
C LEU A 99 3.37 1.86 1.36
N GLU A 100 4.65 1.48 1.30
CA GLU A 100 5.21 0.34 2.04
C GLU A 100 5.66 0.72 3.46
N GLU A 101 6.01 1.98 3.72
CA GLU A 101 6.46 2.50 5.02
C GLU A 101 5.32 2.78 6.00
N THR A 102 4.08 2.90 5.53
CA THR A 102 2.92 3.13 6.39
C THR A 102 1.78 2.18 6.03
N MET A 103 1.51 1.25 6.93
CA MET A 103 0.28 0.47 6.87
C MET A 103 -0.86 1.26 7.51
N GLU A 104 -2.03 1.22 6.86
CA GLU A 104 -3.28 1.71 7.46
C GLU A 104 -4.29 0.57 7.58
N LYS A 105 -5.14 0.67 8.57
CA LYS A 105 -6.31 -0.18 8.79
C LYS A 105 -7.54 0.71 8.89
N VAL A 106 -8.49 0.46 8.03
CA VAL A 106 -9.76 1.21 7.97
C VAL A 106 -10.88 0.31 8.45
N PHE A 107 -11.67 0.82 9.38
CA PHE A 107 -12.84 0.15 9.94
C PHE A 107 -14.04 1.08 9.78
N GLU A 108 -15.09 0.61 9.15
CA GLU A 108 -16.31 1.38 8.92
C GLU A 108 -17.51 0.65 9.50
N ILE A 109 -18.37 1.40 10.17
CA ILE A 109 -19.61 0.87 10.75
C ILE A 109 -20.73 1.91 10.69
N TYR A 110 -21.96 1.45 10.52
CA TYR A 110 -23.15 2.27 10.58
C TYR A 110 -23.87 2.04 11.91
N ILE A 111 -24.20 3.11 12.62
CA ILE A 111 -24.80 3.08 13.96
C ILE A 111 -26.06 3.96 13.95
N LYS A 112 -27.17 3.44 14.46
CA LYS A 112 -28.41 4.20 14.65
C LYS A 112 -28.27 5.11 15.85
N THR A 113 -27.82 6.35 15.63
CA THR A 113 -27.54 7.37 16.65
C THR A 113 -27.34 8.74 15.99
N THR A 114 -27.24 9.80 16.81
CA THR A 114 -26.81 11.12 16.33
C THR A 114 -25.31 11.34 16.44
N PRO A 115 -24.71 12.26 15.65
CA PRO A 115 -23.29 12.59 15.76
C PRO A 115 -22.86 13.00 17.17
N GLU A 116 -23.69 13.80 17.85
CA GLU A 116 -23.40 14.30 19.21
C GLU A 116 -23.34 13.15 20.22
N ARG A 117 -24.28 12.20 20.15
CA ARG A 117 -24.30 11.05 21.04
C ARG A 117 -23.16 10.08 20.75
N LEU A 118 -22.79 9.96 19.48
CA LEU A 118 -21.62 9.15 19.09
C LEU A 118 -20.32 9.80 19.58
N TRP A 119 -20.20 11.12 19.45
CA TRP A 119 -19.07 11.88 20.00
C TRP A 119 -18.97 11.74 21.52
N GLU A 120 -20.08 11.91 22.25
CA GLU A 120 -20.16 11.69 23.69
C GLU A 120 -19.65 10.29 24.05
N ALA A 121 -20.10 9.25 23.35
CA ALA A 121 -19.67 7.88 23.60
C ALA A 121 -18.17 7.66 23.37
N ILE A 122 -17.54 8.42 22.48
CA ILE A 122 -16.10 8.35 22.22
C ILE A 122 -15.30 9.09 23.30
N THR A 123 -15.81 10.21 23.85
CA THR A 123 -15.10 11.12 24.72
C THR A 123 -15.43 10.97 26.20
N ASP A 124 -16.60 10.42 26.54
CA ASP A 124 -16.97 10.16 27.94
C ASP A 124 -16.28 8.88 28.47
N PRO A 125 -15.53 8.96 29.56
CA PRO A 125 -14.76 7.82 30.09
C PRO A 125 -15.65 6.64 30.51
N GLU A 126 -16.80 6.91 31.12
CA GLU A 126 -17.69 5.85 31.63
C GLU A 126 -18.41 5.14 30.50
N MET A 127 -18.86 5.87 29.46
CA MET A 127 -19.41 5.28 28.26
C MET A 127 -18.37 4.45 27.53
N ARG A 128 -17.15 4.97 27.38
CA ARG A 128 -16.07 4.28 26.70
C ARG A 128 -15.72 2.96 27.36
N ALA A 129 -15.63 2.92 28.67
CA ALA A 129 -15.35 1.68 29.42
C ALA A 129 -16.36 0.56 29.13
N LYS A 130 -17.63 0.90 28.86
CA LYS A 130 -18.70 -0.11 28.60
C LYS A 130 -18.52 -0.89 27.30
N TYR A 131 -17.77 -0.33 26.31
CA TYR A 131 -17.61 -0.98 25.02
C TYR A 131 -16.15 -1.21 24.61
N SER A 132 -15.20 -0.65 25.35
CA SER A 132 -13.77 -0.71 25.04
C SER A 132 -13.00 -1.55 26.08
N PHE A 133 -13.40 -2.81 26.28
CA PHE A 133 -12.72 -3.77 27.19
C PHE A 133 -12.56 -3.30 28.64
N GLY A 134 -13.39 -2.37 29.14
CA GLY A 134 -13.24 -1.74 30.43
C GLY A 134 -12.21 -0.60 30.48
N VAL A 135 -11.76 -0.14 29.32
CA VAL A 135 -10.77 0.95 29.19
C VAL A 135 -11.47 2.30 29.20
N GLU A 136 -11.11 3.13 30.17
CA GLU A 136 -11.46 4.55 30.23
C GLU A 136 -10.44 5.39 29.48
N THR A 137 -10.90 6.44 28.78
CA THR A 137 -9.99 7.41 28.15
C THR A 137 -10.31 8.80 28.70
N ARG A 138 -9.29 9.49 29.22
CA ARG A 138 -9.41 10.81 29.84
C ARG A 138 -8.54 11.82 29.10
N SER A 139 -9.10 12.98 28.81
CA SER A 139 -8.44 14.11 28.16
C SER A 139 -9.23 15.39 28.37
N ASP A 140 -8.62 16.53 28.06
CA ASP A 140 -9.29 17.82 27.95
C ASP A 140 -10.00 18.00 26.60
N TRP A 141 -9.79 17.10 25.68
CA TRP A 141 -10.39 17.09 24.33
C TRP A 141 -10.21 18.40 23.56
N THR A 142 -9.02 18.99 23.65
CA THR A 142 -8.62 20.15 22.87
C THR A 142 -7.41 19.81 22.01
N PRO A 143 -7.23 20.47 20.84
CA PRO A 143 -6.03 20.26 20.03
C PRO A 143 -4.75 20.51 20.84
N GLY A 144 -3.79 19.59 20.78
CA GLY A 144 -2.54 19.61 21.54
C GLY A 144 -2.63 19.09 22.98
N SER A 145 -3.83 18.76 23.50
CA SER A 145 -3.94 18.15 24.83
C SER A 145 -3.55 16.67 24.81
N SER A 146 -2.95 16.21 25.90
CA SER A 146 -2.67 14.79 26.09
C SER A 146 -3.93 14.00 26.41
N TYR A 147 -3.93 12.72 26.09
CA TYR A 147 -4.91 11.78 26.59
C TYR A 147 -4.24 10.54 27.17
N LYS A 148 -4.94 9.89 28.08
CA LYS A 148 -4.52 8.63 28.69
C LYS A 148 -5.70 7.65 28.69
N ALA A 149 -5.45 6.44 28.19
CA ALA A 149 -6.36 5.32 28.22
C ALA A 149 -5.87 4.29 29.25
N SER A 150 -6.70 3.95 30.23
CA SER A 150 -6.34 3.02 31.30
C SER A 150 -7.48 2.04 31.55
N ALA A 151 -7.16 0.86 32.05
CA ALA A 151 -8.08 -0.14 32.52
C ALA A 151 -8.02 -0.22 34.04
N PRO A 152 -8.83 0.58 34.77
CA PRO A 152 -8.75 0.69 36.25
C PRO A 152 -8.97 -0.65 36.93
N GLY A 153 -9.85 -1.52 36.40
CA GLY A 153 -10.11 -2.85 36.91
C GLY A 153 -8.90 -3.79 36.88
N ALA A 154 -7.98 -3.60 35.91
CA ALA A 154 -6.73 -4.34 35.79
C ALA A 154 -5.52 -3.59 36.34
N GLY A 155 -5.68 -2.31 36.72
CA GLY A 155 -4.60 -1.46 37.24
C GLY A 155 -3.50 -1.14 36.21
N ILE A 156 -3.82 -1.16 34.90
CA ILE A 156 -2.83 -0.97 33.83
C ILE A 156 -3.18 0.22 32.92
N ASP A 157 -2.14 0.85 32.44
CA ASP A 157 -2.24 1.81 31.33
C ASP A 157 -2.22 1.07 30.00
N ILE A 158 -3.17 1.44 29.13
CA ILE A 158 -3.37 0.76 27.84
C ILE A 158 -2.73 1.57 26.70
N ALA A 159 -2.98 2.89 26.67
CA ALA A 159 -2.42 3.75 25.65
C ALA A 159 -2.33 5.18 26.13
N GLU A 160 -1.47 5.96 25.49
CA GLU A 160 -1.37 7.40 25.68
C GLU A 160 -1.06 8.09 24.35
N GLY A 161 -1.28 9.41 24.33
CA GLY A 161 -0.96 10.21 23.14
C GLY A 161 -1.44 11.65 23.28
N GLU A 162 -1.53 12.30 22.12
CA GLU A 162 -1.94 13.69 21.99
C GLU A 162 -3.13 13.80 21.02
N ASN A 163 -4.07 14.68 21.31
CA ASN A 163 -5.15 15.03 20.40
C ASN A 163 -4.61 16.00 19.33
N LEU A 164 -4.33 15.51 18.15
CA LEU A 164 -3.76 16.29 17.04
C LEU A 164 -4.80 17.20 16.39
N GLU A 165 -6.05 16.72 16.32
CA GLU A 165 -7.20 17.46 15.78
C GLU A 165 -8.45 17.10 16.58
N VAL A 166 -9.26 18.11 16.93
CA VAL A 166 -10.53 17.93 17.64
C VAL A 166 -11.57 18.83 17.01
N ASP A 167 -12.49 18.28 16.25
CA ASP A 167 -13.61 18.97 15.57
C ASP A 167 -14.95 18.29 15.94
N PRO A 168 -15.53 18.61 17.11
CA PRO A 168 -16.78 17.99 17.54
C PRO A 168 -17.99 18.40 16.65
N PRO A 169 -18.92 17.52 16.37
CA PRO A 169 -18.92 16.07 16.66
C PRO A 169 -18.40 15.25 15.49
N ARG A 170 -17.54 15.79 14.59
CA ARG A 170 -17.24 15.22 13.28
C ARG A 170 -15.93 14.45 13.22
N ARG A 171 -14.89 14.96 13.90
CA ARG A 171 -13.54 14.41 13.69
C ARG A 171 -12.68 14.51 14.92
N LEU A 172 -11.95 13.42 15.23
CA LEU A 172 -10.92 13.35 16.24
C LEU A 172 -9.70 12.64 15.64
N VAL A 173 -8.53 13.27 15.73
CA VAL A 173 -7.25 12.69 15.31
C VAL A 173 -6.32 12.64 16.50
N GLN A 174 -5.75 11.48 16.78
CA GLN A 174 -4.89 11.23 17.93
C GLN A 174 -3.60 10.52 17.53
N SER A 175 -2.46 10.93 18.10
CA SER A 175 -1.31 10.03 18.14
C SER A 175 -1.61 8.87 19.10
N PHE A 176 -1.06 7.69 18.85
CA PHE A 176 -1.39 6.49 19.62
C PHE A 176 -0.12 5.72 19.97
N ASN A 177 0.19 5.63 21.26
CA ASN A 177 1.26 4.82 21.80
C ASN A 177 0.65 3.70 22.64
N ALA A 178 0.81 2.46 22.21
CA ALA A 178 0.30 1.29 22.92
C ALA A 178 1.21 0.90 24.07
N LEU A 179 0.63 0.52 25.25
CA LEU A 179 1.38 0.30 26.50
C LEU A 179 1.16 -1.07 27.15
N TRP A 180 0.25 -1.92 26.66
CA TRP A 180 -0.18 -3.14 27.34
C TRP A 180 0.80 -4.31 27.29
N SER A 181 1.78 -4.32 26.41
CA SER A 181 2.88 -5.30 26.40
C SER A 181 4.15 -4.68 25.81
N ASP A 182 5.30 -5.28 26.08
CA ASP A 182 6.58 -4.77 25.58
C ASP A 182 6.69 -4.86 24.06
N ASP A 183 6.09 -5.89 23.45
CA ASP A 183 6.07 -6.07 21.99
C ASP A 183 5.26 -4.96 21.29
N VAL A 184 4.12 -4.55 21.86
CA VAL A 184 3.33 -3.45 21.28
C VAL A 184 3.93 -2.08 21.59
N LYS A 185 4.61 -1.89 22.73
CA LYS A 185 5.40 -0.67 23.00
C LYS A 185 6.51 -0.47 21.99
N ALA A 186 7.15 -1.56 21.54
CA ALA A 186 8.22 -1.53 20.53
C ALA A 186 7.74 -1.10 19.14
N GLU A 187 6.43 -1.11 18.88
CA GLU A 187 5.87 -0.65 17.62
C GLU A 187 5.97 0.87 17.43
N GLY A 188 6.09 1.63 18.53
CA GLY A 188 6.20 3.07 18.50
C GLY A 188 4.86 3.79 18.30
N THR A 189 4.95 5.05 17.90
CA THR A 189 3.78 5.91 17.73
C THR A 189 3.09 5.66 16.41
N SER A 190 1.79 5.44 16.46
CA SER A 190 0.87 5.39 15.30
C SER A 190 -0.16 6.51 15.41
N ARG A 191 -1.14 6.53 14.51
CA ARG A 191 -2.19 7.55 14.51
C ARG A 191 -3.56 6.90 14.36
N VAL A 192 -4.52 7.37 15.15
CA VAL A 192 -5.93 6.97 15.07
C VAL A 192 -6.79 8.17 14.73
N THR A 193 -7.57 8.03 13.68
CA THR A 193 -8.56 9.02 13.22
C THR A 193 -9.96 8.46 13.37
N TRP A 194 -10.85 9.23 13.97
CA TRP A 194 -12.27 8.96 14.07
C TRP A 194 -13.01 9.98 13.22
N GLU A 195 -13.81 9.52 12.28
CA GLU A 195 -14.66 10.38 11.42
C GLU A 195 -16.10 9.97 11.56
N ILE A 196 -16.95 10.95 11.88
CA ILE A 196 -18.38 10.79 12.10
C ILE A 196 -19.13 11.55 11.02
N GLU A 197 -19.89 10.83 10.21
CA GLU A 197 -20.74 11.41 9.16
C GLU A 197 -22.19 11.03 9.39
N PRO A 198 -23.13 12.02 9.41
CA PRO A 198 -24.55 11.72 9.49
C PRO A 198 -25.01 11.01 8.21
N VAL A 199 -25.88 10.02 8.35
CA VAL A 199 -26.50 9.26 7.26
C VAL A 199 -28.00 9.22 7.46
N GLY A 200 -28.74 9.95 6.62
CA GLY A 200 -30.19 10.15 6.84
C GLY A 200 -30.49 10.94 8.14
N ASP A 201 -31.65 10.68 8.74
CA ASP A 201 -32.12 11.46 9.87
C ASP A 201 -31.76 10.86 11.26
N ASP A 202 -31.38 9.58 11.32
CA ASP A 202 -31.23 8.84 12.58
C ASP A 202 -30.02 7.94 12.69
N SER A 203 -29.10 8.04 11.75
CA SER A 203 -27.93 7.15 11.69
C SER A 203 -26.63 7.93 11.41
N CYS A 204 -25.50 7.36 11.83
CA CYS A 204 -24.17 7.84 11.51
C CYS A 204 -23.32 6.74 10.89
N ARG A 205 -22.45 7.13 9.96
CA ARG A 205 -21.30 6.36 9.57
C ARG A 205 -20.11 6.76 10.44
N LEU A 206 -19.52 5.81 11.10
CA LEU A 206 -18.27 5.98 11.83
C LEU A 206 -17.15 5.28 11.07
N THR A 207 -16.13 6.04 10.69
CA THR A 207 -14.89 5.49 10.11
C THR A 207 -13.75 5.68 11.11
N VAL A 208 -13.05 4.57 11.44
CA VAL A 208 -11.85 4.59 12.24
C VAL A 208 -10.68 4.22 11.34
N VAL A 209 -9.73 5.14 11.18
CA VAL A 209 -8.48 4.89 10.45
C VAL A 209 -7.35 4.79 11.45
N HIS A 210 -6.66 3.65 11.49
CA HIS A 210 -5.44 3.46 12.26
C HIS A 210 -4.27 3.36 11.28
N ASP A 211 -3.52 4.43 11.16
CA ASP A 211 -2.44 4.57 10.19
C ASP A 211 -1.08 4.88 10.86
N GLN A 212 -0.07 5.16 10.06
CA GLN A 212 1.32 5.30 10.50
C GLN A 212 1.84 4.04 11.20
N LEU A 213 1.23 2.89 10.93
CA LEU A 213 1.71 1.59 11.38
C LEU A 213 2.94 1.20 10.56
N ARG A 214 3.94 0.60 11.18
CA ARG A 214 5.09 0.08 10.44
C ARG A 214 4.72 -1.15 9.60
N PRO A 215 5.42 -1.45 8.51
CA PRO A 215 5.22 -2.69 7.78
C PRO A 215 5.40 -3.91 8.68
N GLY A 216 4.41 -4.80 8.69
CA GLY A 216 4.41 -5.98 9.57
C GLY A 216 4.11 -5.68 11.03
N ALA A 217 3.49 -4.53 11.34
CA ALA A 217 3.08 -4.17 12.71
C ALA A 217 2.31 -5.29 13.41
N ASN A 218 2.53 -5.42 14.72
CA ASN A 218 1.84 -6.40 15.56
C ASN A 218 0.31 -6.21 15.44
N ALA A 219 -0.39 -7.28 15.03
CA ALA A 219 -1.83 -7.24 14.81
C ALA A 219 -2.64 -6.90 16.08
N GLU A 220 -2.09 -7.07 17.25
CA GLU A 220 -2.73 -6.70 18.52
C GLU A 220 -3.05 -5.21 18.61
N ILE A 221 -2.23 -4.34 17.97
CA ILE A 221 -2.42 -2.88 18.00
C ILE A 221 -3.74 -2.46 17.36
N TYR A 222 -4.17 -3.15 16.32
CA TYR A 222 -5.40 -2.82 15.57
C TYR A 222 -6.46 -3.90 15.59
N GLY A 223 -6.14 -5.10 16.08
CA GLY A 223 -7.03 -6.26 16.08
C GLY A 223 -8.25 -6.12 17.00
N GLY A 224 -8.20 -5.22 17.97
CA GLY A 224 -9.30 -4.93 18.88
C GLY A 224 -10.45 -4.08 18.30
N TRP A 225 -10.22 -3.36 17.20
CA TRP A 225 -11.20 -2.44 16.63
C TRP A 225 -12.55 -3.08 16.29
N PRO A 226 -12.63 -4.25 15.64
CA PRO A 226 -13.93 -4.87 15.33
C PRO A 226 -14.79 -5.12 16.58
N MET A 227 -14.17 -5.52 17.69
CA MET A 227 -14.87 -5.77 18.95
C MET A 227 -15.31 -4.46 19.61
N ILE A 228 -14.43 -3.45 19.65
CA ILE A 228 -14.74 -2.11 20.18
C ILE A 228 -15.92 -1.49 19.41
N LEU A 229 -15.89 -1.52 18.09
CA LEU A 229 -16.95 -0.95 17.24
C LEU A 229 -18.27 -1.71 17.38
N SER A 230 -18.23 -3.04 17.51
CA SER A 230 -19.41 -3.85 17.76
C SER A 230 -20.04 -3.54 19.14
N GLY A 231 -19.19 -3.35 20.16
CA GLY A 231 -19.62 -2.96 21.50
C GLY A 231 -20.22 -1.55 21.50
N LEU A 232 -19.60 -0.59 20.84
CA LEU A 232 -20.10 0.78 20.67
C LEU A 232 -21.47 0.81 20.00
N LYS A 233 -21.63 0.07 18.89
CA LYS A 233 -22.92 -0.07 18.21
C LYS A 233 -23.99 -0.66 19.13
N THR A 234 -23.67 -1.76 19.80
CA THR A 234 -24.60 -2.39 20.73
C THR A 234 -25.04 -1.44 21.83
N LEU A 235 -24.10 -0.71 22.45
CA LEU A 235 -24.40 0.25 23.50
C LEU A 235 -25.32 1.37 23.02
N LEU A 236 -25.02 1.98 21.87
CA LEU A 236 -25.77 3.13 21.36
C LEU A 236 -27.16 2.75 20.84
N GLU A 237 -27.34 1.58 20.25
CA GLU A 237 -28.61 1.13 19.67
C GLU A 237 -29.53 0.46 20.68
N THR A 238 -28.97 -0.21 21.71
CA THR A 238 -29.78 -1.01 22.65
C THR A 238 -29.70 -0.54 24.10
N GLY A 239 -28.72 0.30 24.45
CA GLY A 239 -28.38 0.66 25.82
C GLY A 239 -27.69 -0.44 26.63
N GLY A 240 -27.51 -1.63 26.02
CA GLY A 240 -26.84 -2.78 26.63
C GLY A 240 -25.35 -2.83 26.28
N THR A 241 -24.61 -3.69 26.98
CA THR A 241 -23.18 -3.94 26.69
C THR A 241 -23.00 -5.25 25.94
N LEU A 242 -22.02 -5.30 25.05
CA LEU A 242 -21.62 -6.54 24.39
C LEU A 242 -20.84 -7.40 25.40
N THR A 243 -21.36 -8.59 25.72
CA THR A 243 -20.86 -9.47 26.79
C THR A 243 -20.19 -10.74 26.26
N THR A 244 -19.44 -10.64 25.15
CA THR A 244 -18.59 -11.75 24.69
C THR A 244 -17.32 -11.85 25.55
N PRO A 245 -16.69 -13.03 25.67
CA PRO A 245 -15.43 -13.14 26.42
C PRO A 245 -14.36 -12.13 25.95
N GLY A 246 -14.28 -11.85 24.66
CA GLY A 246 -13.34 -10.87 24.11
C GLY A 246 -13.69 -9.42 24.45
N SER A 247 -14.96 -9.07 24.66
CA SER A 247 -15.41 -7.70 24.99
C SER A 247 -15.16 -7.32 26.45
N LEU A 248 -14.87 -8.30 27.32
CA LEU A 248 -14.69 -8.11 28.75
C LEU A 248 -13.22 -8.24 29.20
N LEU A 249 -12.28 -8.14 28.30
CA LEU A 249 -10.87 -8.50 28.52
C LEU A 249 -10.22 -7.87 29.77
N TYR A 250 -10.47 -6.56 29.98
CA TYR A 250 -9.91 -5.83 31.13
C TYR A 250 -10.97 -5.40 32.16
N SER A 251 -12.24 -5.77 31.98
CA SER A 251 -13.33 -5.41 32.89
C SER A 251 -13.44 -6.31 34.13
N GLN A 252 -12.78 -7.47 34.09
CA GLN A 252 -12.73 -8.37 35.23
C GLN A 252 -11.43 -8.15 35.99
N ALA A 253 -11.52 -7.91 37.30
CA ALA A 253 -10.36 -7.93 38.17
C ALA A 253 -9.64 -9.28 38.03
N PRO A 254 -8.29 -9.32 38.06
CA PRO A 254 -7.57 -10.58 38.10
C PRO A 254 -8.10 -11.38 39.29
N ALA A 255 -8.48 -12.62 39.05
CA ALA A 255 -8.85 -13.55 40.14
C ALA A 255 -7.69 -13.55 41.13
N ALA A 256 -7.99 -13.17 42.36
CA ALA A 256 -7.05 -13.11 43.46
C ALA A 256 -6.47 -14.50 43.82
#